data_eedb3b2b60de11babc5d45a8752d6dfc
#
_entry.id   eedb3b2b60de11babc5d45a8752d6dfc
#
_cell.length_a   1.000
_cell.length_b   1.000
_cell.length_c   1.000
_cell.angle_alpha   90.00
_cell.angle_beta   90.00
_cell.angle_gamma   90.00
#
_symmetry.space_group_name_H-M   'P 1'
#
loop_
_entity.id
_entity.type
_entity.pdbx_description
1 polymer ?
#
loop_
_entity_poly.entity_id
_entity_poly.type
_entity_poly.pdbx_seq_one_letter_code
_entity_poly.pdbx_strand_id
1 'polypeptide(L)'
;MLTMRVLGLTLDETSHAPILLLQEEKGQELLPIWIGPLEAMAISVVLGSVPMERPLTHDLCINVLHSLKTRLSGVELLDVREGTYYADLVLLRENGETHRLDCRPSDAVALALRAKVPIRASKTLLRRAADLQRSGSAPDVSTPSAHVPIQKLVVKLHADKNANASAGQSTEQDRFSELLRSLEPESKRKM
;
A
#
# COMPACT_ATOMS: atom_id res chain seq x y z
N MET A 1 11.26 -11.36 11.16
CA MET A 1 10.64 -10.63 10.03
C MET A 1 10.16 -11.65 9.01
N LEU A 2 8.97 -11.44 8.44
CA LEU A 2 8.42 -12.25 7.35
C LEU A 2 8.41 -11.40 6.08
N THR A 3 8.72 -12.01 4.93
CA THR A 3 8.65 -11.30 3.65
C THR A 3 7.19 -11.22 3.21
N MET A 4 6.79 -10.01 2.83
CA MET A 4 5.44 -9.69 2.40
C MET A 4 5.42 -9.32 0.92
N ARG A 5 4.36 -9.66 0.24
CA ARG A 5 4.06 -9.17 -1.12
C ARG A 5 2.81 -8.32 -1.12
N VAL A 6 2.74 -7.35 -2.00
CA VAL A 6 1.53 -6.58 -2.20
C VAL A 6 0.55 -7.41 -3.03
N LEU A 7 -0.63 -7.70 -2.48
CA LEU A 7 -1.73 -8.32 -3.22
C LEU A 7 -2.44 -7.29 -4.10
N GLY A 8 -2.57 -6.07 -3.62
CA GLY A 8 -3.24 -4.99 -4.30
C GLY A 8 -3.88 -3.99 -3.35
N LEU A 9 -4.80 -3.21 -3.90
CA LEU A 9 -5.63 -2.25 -3.20
C LEU A 9 -7.10 -2.67 -3.31
N THR A 10 -7.88 -2.40 -2.28
CA THR A 10 -9.34 -2.55 -2.28
C THR A 10 -9.96 -1.41 -1.51
N LEU A 11 -11.28 -1.31 -1.53
CA LEU A 11 -12.03 -0.33 -0.75
C LEU A 11 -12.75 -1.03 0.40
N ASP A 12 -12.79 -0.36 1.52
CA ASP A 12 -13.67 -0.74 2.63
C ASP A 12 -15.14 -0.61 2.21
N GLU A 13 -15.96 -1.62 2.48
CA GLU A 13 -17.33 -1.65 2.00
C GLU A 13 -18.23 -0.55 2.63
N THR A 14 -17.89 -0.07 3.81
CA THR A 14 -18.69 0.91 4.55
C THR A 14 -18.18 2.32 4.38
N SER A 15 -16.88 2.52 4.62
CA SER A 15 -16.26 3.84 4.59
C SER A 15 -15.75 4.25 3.21
N HIS A 16 -15.65 3.30 2.27
CA HIS A 16 -14.97 3.45 0.98
C HIS A 16 -13.50 3.88 1.11
N ALA A 17 -12.92 3.75 2.31
CA ALA A 17 -11.51 4.04 2.52
C ALA A 17 -10.63 3.00 1.81
N PRO A 18 -9.54 3.41 1.14
CA PRO A 18 -8.63 2.48 0.52
C PRO A 18 -7.91 1.59 1.54
N ILE A 19 -7.77 0.31 1.22
CA ILE A 19 -7.04 -0.68 2.00
C ILE A 19 -5.92 -1.23 1.16
N LEU A 20 -4.68 -1.09 1.64
CA LEU A 20 -3.53 -1.80 1.12
C LEU A 20 -3.51 -3.21 1.69
N LEU A 21 -3.49 -4.21 0.81
CA LEU A 21 -3.50 -5.61 1.21
C LEU A 21 -2.15 -6.25 0.95
N LEU A 22 -1.48 -6.67 2.04
CA LEU A 22 -0.22 -7.40 2.01
C LEU A 22 -0.45 -8.85 2.41
N GLN A 23 0.33 -9.76 1.82
CA GLN A 23 0.32 -11.18 2.14
C GLN A 23 1.75 -11.68 2.40
N GLU A 24 1.90 -12.57 3.36
CA GLU A 24 3.14 -13.32 3.53
C GLU A 24 3.46 -14.11 2.27
N GLU A 25 4.70 -14.05 1.80
CA GLU A 25 5.11 -14.66 0.53
C GLU A 25 5.03 -16.20 0.57
N LYS A 26 5.36 -16.80 1.71
CA LYS A 26 5.39 -18.27 1.91
C LYS A 26 4.27 -18.80 2.80
N GLY A 27 3.38 -17.92 3.27
CA GLY A 27 2.33 -18.25 4.21
C GLY A 27 0.97 -17.72 3.79
N GLN A 28 0.03 -17.78 4.72
CA GLN A 28 -1.33 -17.30 4.51
C GLN A 28 -1.66 -16.04 5.31
N GLU A 29 -0.69 -15.51 6.05
CA GLU A 29 -0.89 -14.31 6.86
C GLU A 29 -1.19 -13.11 5.97
N LEU A 30 -2.31 -12.45 6.24
CA LEU A 30 -2.76 -11.25 5.55
C LEU A 30 -2.65 -10.05 6.48
N LEU A 31 -2.19 -8.93 5.94
CA LEU A 31 -2.08 -7.67 6.64
C LEU A 31 -2.80 -6.59 5.84
N PRO A 32 -4.05 -6.26 6.17
CA PRO A 32 -4.73 -5.08 5.65
C PRO A 32 -4.26 -3.83 6.39
N ILE A 33 -3.99 -2.77 5.65
CA ILE A 33 -3.62 -1.45 6.19
C ILE A 33 -4.51 -0.42 5.51
N TRP A 34 -5.32 0.31 6.30
CA TRP A 34 -6.11 1.43 5.80
C TRP A 34 -5.17 2.59 5.47
N ILE A 35 -5.32 3.16 4.29
CA ILE A 35 -4.48 4.26 3.80
C ILE A 35 -5.34 5.36 3.18
N GLY A 36 -4.76 6.53 2.99
CA GLY A 36 -5.46 7.63 2.33
C GLY A 36 -5.57 7.44 0.81
N PRO A 37 -6.45 8.19 0.14
CA PRO A 37 -6.64 8.12 -1.31
C PRO A 37 -5.38 8.50 -2.10
N LEU A 38 -4.61 9.47 -1.63
CA LEU A 38 -3.36 9.90 -2.30
C LEU A 38 -2.26 8.83 -2.19
N GLU A 39 -2.18 8.15 -1.05
CA GLU A 39 -1.28 7.04 -0.82
C GLU A 39 -1.66 5.85 -1.71
N ALA A 40 -2.95 5.54 -1.79
CA ALA A 40 -3.46 4.50 -2.67
C ALA A 40 -3.15 4.80 -4.14
N MET A 41 -3.32 6.06 -4.58
CA MET A 41 -2.95 6.49 -5.92
C MET A 41 -1.45 6.29 -6.18
N ALA A 42 -0.58 6.70 -5.25
CA ALA A 42 0.86 6.54 -5.40
C ALA A 42 1.30 5.07 -5.53
N ILE A 43 0.59 4.15 -4.88
CA ILE A 43 0.83 2.70 -4.98
C ILE A 43 0.24 2.14 -6.28
N SER A 44 -0.99 2.53 -6.64
CA SER A 44 -1.70 2.00 -7.82
C SER A 44 -0.98 2.32 -9.13
N VAL A 45 -0.38 3.51 -9.26
CA VAL A 45 0.42 3.89 -10.43
C VAL A 45 1.54 2.87 -10.69
N VAL A 46 2.23 2.42 -9.64
CA VAL A 46 3.30 1.41 -9.78
C VAL A 46 2.74 0.03 -10.07
N LEU A 47 1.70 -0.39 -9.34
CA LEU A 47 1.07 -1.69 -9.55
C LEU A 47 0.46 -1.83 -10.95
N GLY A 48 -0.12 -0.74 -11.46
CA GLY A 48 -0.67 -0.67 -12.82
C GLY A 48 0.38 -0.46 -13.92
N SER A 49 1.66 -0.27 -13.55
CA SER A 49 2.73 0.07 -14.50
C SER A 49 2.39 1.28 -15.38
N VAL A 50 1.69 2.27 -14.79
CA VAL A 50 1.28 3.48 -15.53
C VAL A 50 2.51 4.36 -15.79
N PRO A 51 2.89 4.61 -17.05
CA PRO A 51 4.01 5.47 -17.36
C PRO A 51 3.68 6.92 -17.01
N MET A 52 4.65 7.60 -16.39
CA MET A 52 4.53 9.02 -16.04
C MET A 52 5.61 9.81 -16.75
N GLU A 53 5.23 10.91 -17.41
CA GLU A 53 6.19 11.78 -18.12
C GLU A 53 7.23 12.41 -17.20
N ARG A 54 6.87 12.65 -15.95
CA ARG A 54 7.77 13.24 -14.94
C ARG A 54 7.75 12.40 -13.67
N PRO A 55 8.89 12.33 -12.92
CA PRO A 55 8.95 11.65 -11.65
C PRO A 55 7.92 12.19 -10.67
N LEU A 56 7.15 11.31 -10.04
CA LEU A 56 6.27 11.64 -8.92
C LEU A 56 7.09 11.78 -7.62
N THR A 57 6.44 12.17 -6.51
CA THR A 57 7.12 12.44 -5.23
C THR A 57 7.96 11.25 -4.75
N HIS A 58 7.42 10.03 -4.80
CA HIS A 58 8.20 8.83 -4.38
C HIS A 58 9.34 8.50 -5.35
N ASP A 59 9.18 8.77 -6.65
CA ASP A 59 10.27 8.62 -7.62
C ASP A 59 11.37 9.65 -7.35
N LEU A 60 10.97 10.89 -7.02
CA LEU A 60 11.90 11.93 -6.61
C LEU A 60 12.67 11.52 -5.35
N CYS A 61 12.00 10.95 -4.34
CA CYS A 61 12.68 10.45 -3.13
C CYS A 61 13.76 9.42 -3.47
N ILE A 62 13.47 8.45 -4.34
CA ILE A 62 14.47 7.46 -4.79
C ILE A 62 15.63 8.14 -5.51
N ASN A 63 15.35 9.11 -6.40
CA ASN A 63 16.39 9.86 -7.10
C ASN A 63 17.28 10.67 -6.15
N VAL A 64 16.69 11.28 -5.11
CA VAL A 64 17.44 11.99 -4.07
C VAL A 64 18.36 11.03 -3.32
N LEU A 65 17.86 9.87 -2.89
CA LEU A 65 18.69 8.86 -2.24
C LEU A 65 19.89 8.48 -3.11
N HIS A 66 19.65 8.19 -4.39
CA HIS A 66 20.73 7.85 -5.34
C HIS A 66 21.74 9.00 -5.48
N SER A 67 21.26 10.24 -5.59
CA SER A 67 22.13 11.42 -5.68
C SER A 67 23.02 11.60 -4.44
N LEU A 68 22.52 11.17 -3.28
CA LEU A 68 23.24 11.15 -2.01
C LEU A 68 24.05 9.85 -1.79
N LYS A 69 24.27 9.05 -2.85
CA LYS A 69 25.02 7.80 -2.77
C LYS A 69 24.47 6.83 -1.71
N THR A 70 23.15 6.84 -1.55
CA THR A 70 22.42 5.99 -0.64
C THR A 70 21.38 5.21 -1.45
N ARG A 71 21.11 3.96 -1.09
CA ARG A 71 20.08 3.16 -1.73
C ARG A 71 19.10 2.62 -0.70
N LEU A 72 17.84 2.53 -1.07
CA LEU A 72 16.87 1.76 -0.31
C LEU A 72 17.20 0.27 -0.48
N SER A 73 17.40 -0.46 0.62
CA SER A 73 17.71 -1.90 0.60
C SER A 73 16.54 -2.77 1.02
N GLY A 74 15.51 -2.18 1.59
CA GLY A 74 14.28 -2.83 2.01
C GLY A 74 13.43 -1.92 2.86
N VAL A 75 12.23 -2.37 3.20
CA VAL A 75 11.35 -1.69 4.15
C VAL A 75 10.87 -2.68 5.21
N GLU A 76 10.66 -2.20 6.42
CA GLU A 76 10.25 -3.00 7.55
C GLU A 76 9.01 -2.41 8.21
N LEU A 77 7.92 -3.18 8.21
CA LEU A 77 6.71 -2.89 8.95
C LEU A 77 6.87 -3.45 10.36
N LEU A 78 6.91 -2.58 11.35
CA LEU A 78 7.43 -2.91 12.68
C LEU A 78 6.34 -3.29 13.67
N ASP A 79 5.34 -2.42 13.81
CA ASP A 79 4.37 -2.52 14.89
C ASP A 79 3.06 -1.78 14.54
N VAL A 80 2.03 -2.00 15.36
CA VAL A 80 0.82 -1.18 15.42
C VAL A 80 0.51 -0.86 16.88
N ARG A 81 0.28 0.41 17.19
CA ARG A 81 -0.04 0.93 18.53
C ARG A 81 -1.17 1.92 18.40
N GLU A 82 -2.23 1.71 19.16
CA GLU A 82 -3.40 2.60 19.16
C GLU A 82 -3.90 2.91 17.73
N GLY A 83 -3.90 1.88 16.86
CA GLY A 83 -4.32 2.03 15.48
C GLY A 83 -3.27 2.62 14.53
N THR A 84 -2.17 3.16 15.03
CA THR A 84 -1.09 3.72 14.21
C THR A 84 -0.07 2.65 13.86
N TYR A 85 0.17 2.46 12.57
CA TYR A 85 1.19 1.56 12.04
C TYR A 85 2.53 2.25 11.91
N TYR A 86 3.61 1.53 12.26
CA TYR A 86 4.99 2.01 12.22
C TYR A 86 5.81 1.22 11.22
N ALA A 87 6.63 1.94 10.45
CA ALA A 87 7.50 1.34 9.45
C ALA A 87 8.83 2.10 9.34
N ASP A 88 9.88 1.38 8.91
CA ASP A 88 11.19 1.94 8.63
C ASP A 88 11.59 1.69 7.18
N LEU A 89 12.23 2.68 6.58
CA LEU A 89 13.09 2.50 5.42
C LEU A 89 14.46 1.99 5.88
N VAL A 90 14.97 0.95 5.26
CA VAL A 90 16.32 0.44 5.49
C VAL A 90 17.23 0.97 4.39
N LEU A 91 18.01 1.98 4.72
CA LEU A 91 18.90 2.68 3.81
C LEU A 91 20.32 2.14 3.92
N LEU A 92 20.98 1.91 2.80
CA LEU A 92 22.36 1.45 2.72
C LEU A 92 23.21 2.52 2.03
N ARG A 93 24.24 3.02 2.71
CA ARG A 93 25.21 3.97 2.20
C ARG A 93 26.34 3.26 1.44
N GLU A 94 27.09 3.99 0.61
CA GLU A 94 28.26 3.45 -0.11
C GLU A 94 29.33 2.86 0.82
N ASN A 95 29.48 3.41 2.01
CA ASN A 95 30.42 2.91 3.01
C ASN A 95 29.97 1.60 3.69
N GLY A 96 28.83 1.04 3.28
CA GLY A 96 28.24 -0.17 3.87
C GLY A 96 27.42 0.07 5.14
N GLU A 97 27.35 1.28 5.62
CA GLU A 97 26.56 1.64 6.81
C GLU A 97 25.05 1.56 6.51
N THR A 98 24.33 0.92 7.40
CA THR A 98 22.86 0.83 7.33
C THR A 98 22.23 1.85 8.25
N HIS A 99 21.28 2.62 7.73
CA HIS A 99 20.50 3.59 8.48
C HIS A 99 19.01 3.25 8.39
N ARG A 100 18.27 3.44 9.49
CA ARG A 100 16.83 3.25 9.56
C ARG A 100 16.15 4.60 9.64
N LEU A 101 15.12 4.79 8.85
CA LEU A 101 14.36 6.04 8.81
C LEU A 101 12.88 5.71 9.00
N ASP A 102 12.30 6.25 10.05
CA ASP A 102 10.86 6.12 10.34
C ASP A 102 10.02 6.74 9.22
N CYS A 103 8.94 6.06 8.86
CA CYS A 103 8.00 6.51 7.84
C CYS A 103 6.64 5.85 7.99
N ARG A 104 5.64 6.36 7.27
CA ARG A 104 4.34 5.70 7.20
C ARG A 104 4.43 4.41 6.37
N PRO A 105 3.68 3.35 6.71
CA PRO A 105 3.66 2.10 5.95
C PRO A 105 3.33 2.29 4.46
N SER A 106 2.40 3.19 4.13
CA SER A 106 2.04 3.50 2.74
C SER A 106 3.21 4.07 1.95
N ASP A 107 4.00 4.98 2.54
CA ASP A 107 5.18 5.54 1.91
C ASP A 107 6.28 4.49 1.75
N ALA A 108 6.49 3.66 2.79
CA ALA A 108 7.42 2.54 2.75
C ALA A 108 7.12 1.59 1.58
N VAL A 109 5.86 1.17 1.45
CA VAL A 109 5.42 0.27 0.38
C VAL A 109 5.51 0.94 -0.99
N ALA A 110 5.11 2.21 -1.12
CA ALA A 110 5.22 2.96 -2.37
C ALA A 110 6.66 3.10 -2.86
N LEU A 111 7.62 3.29 -1.94
CA LEU A 111 9.06 3.34 -2.22
C LEU A 111 9.62 1.94 -2.52
N ALA A 112 9.21 0.92 -1.75
CA ALA A 112 9.67 -0.46 -1.96
C ALA A 112 9.30 -1.00 -3.34
N LEU A 113 8.08 -0.74 -3.80
CA LEU A 113 7.61 -1.12 -5.12
C LEU A 113 8.43 -0.45 -6.25
N ARG A 114 8.78 0.83 -6.09
CA ARG A 114 9.59 1.59 -7.05
C ARG A 114 11.03 1.11 -7.09
N ALA A 115 11.63 0.94 -5.91
CA ALA A 115 13.01 0.46 -5.78
C ALA A 115 13.15 -1.06 -6.02
N LYS A 116 12.03 -1.78 -6.12
CA LYS A 116 11.97 -3.25 -6.26
C LYS A 116 12.75 -3.98 -5.15
N VAL A 117 12.56 -3.50 -3.91
CA VAL A 117 13.21 -4.06 -2.73
C VAL A 117 12.20 -4.80 -1.84
N PRO A 118 12.67 -5.72 -0.98
CA PRO A 118 11.78 -6.52 -0.15
C PRO A 118 11.01 -5.69 0.87
N ILE A 119 9.75 -6.06 1.08
CA ILE A 119 8.88 -5.60 2.15
C ILE A 119 8.90 -6.69 3.23
N ARG A 120 9.19 -6.33 4.48
CA ARG A 120 9.20 -7.25 5.60
C ARG A 120 8.26 -6.77 6.69
N ALA A 121 7.57 -7.71 7.36
CA ALA A 121 6.74 -7.41 8.52
C ALA A 121 7.23 -8.17 9.75
N SER A 122 7.13 -7.55 10.91
CA SER A 122 7.41 -8.20 12.17
C SER A 122 6.27 -9.18 12.53
N LYS A 123 6.62 -10.29 13.17
CA LYS A 123 5.61 -11.23 13.69
C LYS A 123 4.72 -10.57 14.76
N THR A 124 5.27 -9.60 15.49
CA THR A 124 4.52 -8.83 16.50
C THR A 124 3.44 -7.99 15.86
N LEU A 125 3.76 -7.29 14.77
CA LEU A 125 2.80 -6.52 14.00
C LEU A 125 1.65 -7.41 13.53
N LEU A 126 1.96 -8.56 12.89
CA LEU A 126 0.92 -9.45 12.36
C LEU A 126 -0.03 -9.95 13.44
N ARG A 127 0.49 -10.35 14.61
CA ARG A 127 -0.35 -10.74 15.74
C ARG A 127 -1.24 -9.59 16.22
N ARG A 128 -0.66 -8.42 16.46
CA ARG A 128 -1.40 -7.25 16.96
C ARG A 128 -2.46 -6.79 15.97
N ALA A 129 -2.12 -6.77 14.67
CA ALA A 129 -3.09 -6.44 13.63
C ALA A 129 -4.25 -7.44 13.59
N ALA A 130 -3.98 -8.74 13.73
CA ALA A 130 -5.02 -9.77 13.82
C ALA A 130 -5.90 -9.59 15.07
N ASP A 131 -5.33 -9.21 16.21
CA ASP A 131 -6.08 -8.95 17.44
C ASP A 131 -6.97 -7.71 17.31
N LEU A 132 -6.48 -6.63 16.70
CA LEU A 132 -7.27 -5.43 16.38
C LEU A 132 -8.47 -5.76 15.48
N GLN A 133 -8.27 -6.60 14.47
CA GLN A 133 -9.36 -7.05 13.59
C GLN A 133 -10.43 -7.86 14.33
N ARG A 134 -10.03 -8.72 15.27
CA ARG A 134 -10.97 -9.53 16.09
C ARG A 134 -11.73 -8.69 17.10
N SER A 135 -11.11 -7.67 17.67
CA SER A 135 -11.72 -6.79 18.67
C SER A 135 -12.65 -5.73 18.10
N GLY A 136 -12.77 -5.65 16.78
CA GLY A 136 -13.56 -4.59 16.11
C GLY A 136 -12.95 -3.21 16.22
N SER A 137 -11.76 -3.09 16.81
CA SER A 137 -10.99 -1.85 16.88
C SER A 137 -10.13 -1.72 15.63
N ALA A 138 -10.77 -1.52 14.48
CA ALA A 138 -10.01 -1.06 13.31
C ALA A 138 -9.34 0.26 13.65
N PRO A 139 -8.07 0.50 13.20
CA PRO A 139 -7.39 1.76 13.48
C PRO A 139 -8.23 2.91 12.95
N ASP A 140 -8.46 3.90 13.80
CA ASP A 140 -9.15 5.12 13.45
C ASP A 140 -8.29 5.93 12.46
N VAL A 141 -8.54 5.72 11.18
CA VAL A 141 -8.20 6.70 10.16
C VAL A 141 -9.48 7.51 9.94
N SER A 142 -9.83 8.32 10.93
CA SER A 142 -11.00 9.23 10.93
C SER A 142 -12.24 8.65 10.22
N THR A 143 -12.65 7.48 10.56
CA THR A 143 -13.83 6.76 10.47
C THR A 143 -13.95 5.38 10.07
N PRO A 144 -15.07 4.83 9.82
CA PRO A 144 -15.80 3.93 10.67
C PRO A 144 -15.37 2.46 10.52
N SER A 145 -15.41 1.82 11.63
CA SER A 145 -15.42 0.38 11.85
C SER A 145 -16.23 -0.39 10.81
N ALA A 146 -15.58 -1.21 9.99
CA ALA A 146 -16.25 -2.26 9.26
C ALA A 146 -15.44 -3.55 9.24
N HIS A 147 -16.00 -4.57 9.81
CA HIS A 147 -15.57 -5.95 9.69
C HIS A 147 -15.78 -6.42 8.24
N VAL A 148 -14.77 -6.31 7.41
CA VAL A 148 -14.81 -6.97 6.10
C VAL A 148 -14.10 -8.31 6.24
N PRO A 149 -14.78 -9.44 6.00
CA PRO A 149 -14.11 -10.73 5.97
C PRO A 149 -13.02 -10.73 4.89
N ILE A 150 -11.79 -10.96 5.30
CA ILE A 150 -10.58 -10.92 4.43
C ILE A 150 -10.75 -11.77 3.16
N GLN A 151 -11.50 -12.88 3.25
CA GLN A 151 -11.82 -13.73 2.11
C GLN A 151 -12.61 -13.03 0.99
N LYS A 152 -13.52 -12.09 1.34
CA LYS A 152 -14.25 -11.29 0.34
C LYS A 152 -13.36 -10.29 -0.38
N LEU A 153 -12.34 -9.73 0.31
CA LEU A 153 -11.37 -8.81 -0.26
C LEU A 153 -10.48 -9.47 -1.32
N VAL A 154 -10.00 -10.67 -1.04
CA VAL A 154 -9.16 -11.44 -1.96
C VAL A 154 -9.90 -11.83 -3.24
N VAL A 155 -11.16 -12.24 -3.12
CA VAL A 155 -12.02 -12.61 -4.28
C VAL A 155 -12.23 -11.41 -5.20
N LYS A 156 -12.46 -10.20 -4.65
CA LYS A 156 -12.67 -8.98 -5.44
C LYS A 156 -11.42 -8.60 -6.24
N LEU A 157 -10.22 -8.70 -5.64
CA LEU A 157 -8.95 -8.42 -6.32
C LEU A 157 -8.66 -9.39 -7.47
N HIS A 158 -9.08 -10.66 -7.36
CA HIS A 158 -8.94 -11.64 -8.45
C HIS A 158 -9.95 -11.42 -9.57
N ALA A 159 -11.17 -11.00 -9.24
CA ALA A 159 -12.20 -10.67 -10.24
C ALA A 159 -11.78 -9.46 -11.11
N ASP A 160 -11.23 -8.42 -10.49
CA ASP A 160 -10.78 -7.21 -11.20
C ASP A 160 -9.58 -7.49 -12.14
N LYS A 161 -8.69 -8.42 -11.77
CA LYS A 161 -7.60 -8.85 -12.68
C LYS A 161 -8.11 -9.57 -13.94
N ASN A 162 -9.19 -10.32 -13.83
CA ASN A 162 -9.78 -11.02 -14.98
C ASN A 162 -10.68 -10.10 -15.82
N ALA A 163 -11.31 -9.09 -15.24
CA ALA A 163 -12.09 -8.09 -15.95
C ALA A 163 -11.23 -7.17 -16.84
N ASN A 164 -10.02 -6.83 -16.40
CA ASN A 164 -9.08 -5.99 -17.15
C ASN A 164 -8.41 -6.72 -18.34
N ALA A 165 -8.49 -8.04 -18.41
CA ALA A 165 -7.93 -8.79 -19.53
C ALA A 165 -8.83 -8.78 -20.81
N SER A 166 -10.08 -8.31 -20.70
CA SER A 166 -11.06 -8.32 -21.79
C SER A 166 -11.56 -6.95 -22.27
N ALA A 167 -11.07 -5.84 -21.66
CA ALA A 167 -11.46 -4.50 -22.08
C ALA A 167 -10.45 -3.92 -23.08
N GLY A 168 -10.94 -3.71 -24.30
CA GLY A 168 -10.16 -3.13 -25.40
C GLY A 168 -9.64 -1.72 -25.10
N GLN A 169 -8.62 -1.37 -25.84
CA GLN A 169 -7.86 -0.11 -25.93
C GLN A 169 -8.57 1.15 -25.40
N SER A 170 -8.55 1.36 -24.08
CA SER A 170 -8.83 2.66 -23.48
C SER A 170 -7.52 3.43 -23.37
N THR A 171 -7.53 4.73 -23.69
CA THR A 171 -6.36 5.59 -23.58
C THR A 171 -5.91 5.69 -22.11
N GLU A 172 -4.61 5.92 -21.86
CA GLU A 172 -4.05 6.06 -20.52
C GLU A 172 -4.77 7.13 -19.66
N GLN A 173 -5.24 8.20 -20.32
CA GLN A 173 -6.04 9.25 -19.68
C GLN A 173 -7.39 8.74 -19.19
N ASP A 174 -8.03 7.82 -19.91
CA ASP A 174 -9.30 7.24 -19.48
C ASP A 174 -9.13 6.35 -18.24
N ARG A 175 -8.05 5.56 -18.19
CA ARG A 175 -7.71 4.72 -17.02
C ARG A 175 -7.38 5.54 -15.78
N PHE A 176 -6.65 6.65 -15.97
CA PHE A 176 -6.32 7.55 -14.86
C PHE A 176 -7.57 8.29 -14.36
N SER A 177 -8.43 8.73 -15.28
CA SER A 177 -9.70 9.40 -14.93
C SER A 177 -10.67 8.45 -14.23
N GLU A 178 -10.69 7.18 -14.62
CA GLU A 178 -11.52 6.15 -13.97
C GLU A 178 -11.00 5.79 -12.57
N LEU A 179 -9.66 5.73 -12.41
CA LEU A 179 -9.02 5.55 -11.12
C LEU A 179 -9.33 6.72 -10.16
N LEU A 180 -9.21 7.95 -10.62
CA LEU A 180 -9.58 9.14 -9.85
C LEU A 180 -11.07 9.16 -9.47
N ARG A 181 -11.95 8.79 -10.40
CA ARG A 181 -13.41 8.68 -10.12
C ARG A 181 -13.71 7.58 -9.10
N SER A 182 -12.98 6.48 -9.10
CA SER A 182 -13.16 5.41 -8.13
C SER A 182 -12.71 5.80 -6.71
N LEU A 183 -11.84 6.82 -6.60
CA LEU A 183 -11.32 7.33 -5.33
C LEU A 183 -12.08 8.57 -4.83
N GLU A 184 -13.00 9.17 -5.64
CA GLU A 184 -13.81 10.29 -5.20
C GLU A 184 -14.99 9.82 -4.33
N PRO A 185 -15.19 10.41 -3.13
CA PRO A 185 -16.34 10.08 -2.29
C PRO A 185 -17.65 10.49 -2.99
N GLU A 186 -18.68 9.64 -2.88
CA GLU A 186 -19.98 9.80 -3.57
C GLU A 186 -20.71 11.13 -3.27
N SER A 187 -20.32 11.85 -2.22
CA SER A 187 -20.90 13.14 -1.85
C SER A 187 -20.72 14.25 -2.91
N LYS A 188 -19.84 14.07 -3.88
CA LYS A 188 -19.62 15.04 -4.99
C LYS A 188 -20.29 14.66 -6.31
N ARG A 189 -20.97 13.53 -6.41
CA ARG A 189 -21.63 13.08 -7.65
C ARG A 189 -23.01 13.66 -7.90
N LYS A 190 -23.53 14.50 -7.00
CA LYS A 190 -24.83 15.17 -7.16
C LYS A 190 -24.65 16.69 -7.07
N MET A 191 -24.14 17.30 -8.13
CA MET A 191 -24.41 18.69 -8.54
C MET A 191 -24.32 18.75 -10.06
#